data_49024c95539ef59f4fcd080d01d9b724
#
_entry.id   49024c95539ef59f4fcd080d01d9b724
#
_cell.length_a   1.000
_cell.length_b   1.000
_cell.length_c   1.000
_cell.angle_alpha   90.00
_cell.angle_beta   90.00
_cell.angle_gamma   90.00
#
_symmetry.space_group_name_H-M   'P 1'
#
loop_
_entity.id
_entity.type
_entity.pdbx_description
1 polymer ?
#
loop_
_entity_poly.entity_id
_entity_poly.type
_entity_poly.pdbx_seq_one_letter_code
_entity_poly.pdbx_strand_id
1 'polypeptide(L)'
;MSSTSQPTDFSDLYTDLMNRVRITTGVTATDTIAKRYINTALYDMHVGFDYRFPWAERSGRLLTRAQYSTGTVTITQGSTTLTGSSTVWTTTDAFGIANARANGKIKIAGDLTPYVVSSVGGAGTITLSSKFTESDVSDETYVYYEDEYDLASDFLRPVDAQVFSDELQIELIGRTEFRRRYPTNSTPGRPRVACIIDYAPSGNTTPIRRVRFYPPPSTTLTIPYTYITSNLATSSAGSAQANLSATTDEPIVPLRYRHVIVLHALYNWYRDRKDDARSNEAKGEYTDLMLRIGGDTEVGANRPQIQPRTSIYAGRARRPWRGGSGRYDINGRFDRMEN
;
A
#
# COMPACT_ATOMS: atom_id res chain seq x y z
N MET A 1 -37.50 -4.89 -19.75
CA MET A 1 -37.60 -5.87 -18.67
C MET A 1 -36.63 -5.40 -17.60
N SER A 2 -37.14 -4.97 -16.45
CA SER A 2 -36.30 -4.61 -15.32
C SER A 2 -35.73 -5.91 -14.75
N SER A 3 -34.46 -6.17 -14.97
CA SER A 3 -33.77 -7.22 -14.22
C SER A 3 -33.73 -6.77 -12.76
N THR A 4 -34.51 -7.45 -11.94
CA THR A 4 -34.58 -7.20 -10.48
C THR A 4 -33.37 -7.79 -9.74
N SER A 5 -32.44 -8.43 -10.42
CA SER A 5 -31.22 -8.98 -9.84
C SER A 5 -30.08 -7.96 -9.93
N GLN A 6 -29.36 -7.82 -8.84
CA GLN A 6 -28.12 -7.03 -8.82
C GLN A 6 -27.06 -7.71 -9.69
N PRO A 7 -26.19 -6.96 -10.37
CA PRO A 7 -25.15 -7.55 -11.21
C PRO A 7 -24.19 -8.39 -10.37
N THR A 8 -24.05 -9.66 -10.73
CA THR A 8 -23.26 -10.64 -9.97
C THR A 8 -21.83 -10.74 -10.48
N ASP A 9 -21.65 -10.70 -11.77
CA ASP A 9 -20.36 -10.88 -12.42
C ASP A 9 -20.05 -9.78 -13.45
N PHE A 10 -18.91 -9.90 -14.12
CA PHE A 10 -18.51 -8.95 -15.14
C PHE A 10 -19.47 -8.90 -16.31
N SER A 11 -20.04 -10.06 -16.69
CA SER A 11 -21.04 -10.16 -17.76
C SER A 11 -22.27 -9.30 -17.45
N ASP A 12 -22.77 -9.40 -16.24
CA ASP A 12 -23.95 -8.65 -15.79
C ASP A 12 -23.67 -7.14 -15.77
N LEU A 13 -22.47 -6.74 -15.30
CA LEU A 13 -22.08 -5.34 -15.20
C LEU A 13 -22.04 -4.63 -16.56
N TYR A 14 -21.34 -5.21 -17.55
CA TYR A 14 -21.27 -4.55 -18.85
C TYR A 14 -22.58 -4.70 -19.65
N THR A 15 -23.35 -5.77 -19.41
CA THR A 15 -24.68 -5.92 -20.01
C THR A 15 -25.67 -4.88 -19.46
N ASP A 16 -25.66 -4.62 -18.15
CA ASP A 16 -26.48 -3.55 -17.55
C ASP A 16 -26.08 -2.17 -18.11
N LEU A 17 -24.78 -1.89 -18.23
CA LEU A 17 -24.32 -0.66 -18.88
C LEU A 17 -24.84 -0.53 -20.32
N MET A 18 -24.71 -1.59 -21.14
CA MET A 18 -25.13 -1.61 -22.53
C MET A 18 -26.65 -1.42 -22.67
N ASN A 19 -27.44 -2.05 -21.81
CA ASN A 19 -28.90 -1.91 -21.77
C ASN A 19 -29.30 -0.45 -21.47
N ARG A 20 -28.64 0.21 -20.52
CA ARG A 20 -28.91 1.62 -20.15
C ARG A 20 -28.60 2.60 -21.28
N VAL A 21 -27.53 2.34 -22.03
CA VAL A 21 -27.16 3.16 -23.20
C VAL A 21 -27.90 2.72 -24.48
N ARG A 22 -28.77 1.70 -24.42
CA ARG A 22 -29.57 1.18 -25.52
C ARG A 22 -28.74 0.68 -26.71
N ILE A 23 -27.63 0.02 -26.42
CA ILE A 23 -26.76 -0.60 -27.43
C ILE A 23 -26.89 -2.10 -27.33
N THR A 24 -26.93 -2.77 -28.47
CA THR A 24 -27.05 -4.22 -28.53
C THR A 24 -25.75 -4.88 -28.03
N THR A 25 -25.86 -5.84 -27.10
CA THR A 25 -24.77 -6.70 -26.65
C THR A 25 -24.39 -7.72 -27.73
N GLY A 26 -23.16 -8.24 -27.65
CA GLY A 26 -22.66 -9.25 -28.57
C GLY A 26 -21.90 -8.69 -29.79
N VAL A 27 -21.74 -7.38 -29.88
CA VAL A 27 -20.85 -6.75 -30.86
C VAL A 27 -19.50 -6.54 -30.21
N THR A 28 -18.48 -7.30 -30.62
CA THR A 28 -17.16 -7.34 -29.99
C THR A 28 -16.54 -5.96 -29.72
N ALA A 29 -16.67 -5.01 -30.66
CA ALA A 29 -16.11 -3.67 -30.51
C ALA A 29 -16.79 -2.87 -29.37
N THR A 30 -18.12 -2.92 -29.29
CA THR A 30 -18.90 -2.21 -28.27
C THR A 30 -18.77 -2.87 -26.90
N ASP A 31 -18.74 -4.20 -26.85
CA ASP A 31 -18.53 -4.95 -25.62
C ASP A 31 -17.13 -4.65 -25.03
N THR A 32 -16.09 -4.57 -25.89
CA THR A 32 -14.74 -4.22 -25.45
C THR A 32 -14.69 -2.82 -24.83
N ILE A 33 -15.39 -1.87 -25.44
CA ILE A 33 -15.48 -0.51 -24.90
C ILE A 33 -16.21 -0.50 -23.56
N ALA A 34 -17.36 -1.20 -23.47
CA ALA A 34 -18.13 -1.29 -22.23
C ALA A 34 -17.32 -1.94 -21.10
N LYS A 35 -16.62 -3.03 -21.38
CA LYS A 35 -15.70 -3.69 -20.43
C LYS A 35 -14.61 -2.76 -19.93
N ARG A 36 -14.05 -1.91 -20.80
CA ARG A 36 -13.05 -0.92 -20.41
C ARG A 36 -13.65 0.12 -19.46
N TYR A 37 -14.85 0.64 -19.73
CA TYR A 37 -15.50 1.59 -18.83
C TYR A 37 -15.81 0.99 -17.45
N ILE A 38 -16.23 -0.27 -17.39
CA ILE A 38 -16.47 -0.97 -16.11
C ILE A 38 -15.16 -1.09 -15.31
N ASN A 39 -14.06 -1.53 -15.94
CA ASN A 39 -12.77 -1.62 -15.25
C ASN A 39 -12.25 -0.24 -14.82
N THR A 40 -12.41 0.79 -15.66
CA THR A 40 -12.05 2.16 -15.29
C THR A 40 -12.88 2.64 -14.10
N ALA A 41 -14.19 2.38 -14.10
CA ALA A 41 -15.08 2.74 -13.01
C ALA A 41 -14.69 2.05 -11.70
N LEU A 42 -14.36 0.76 -11.76
CA LEU A 42 -13.91 -0.01 -10.61
C LEU A 42 -12.60 0.54 -10.03
N TYR A 43 -11.66 0.90 -10.89
CA TYR A 43 -10.40 1.51 -10.50
C TYR A 43 -10.61 2.90 -9.88
N ASP A 44 -11.34 3.78 -10.55
CA ASP A 44 -11.59 5.15 -10.10
C ASP A 44 -12.30 5.19 -8.75
N MET A 45 -13.23 4.28 -8.52
CA MET A 45 -13.93 4.15 -7.25
C MET A 45 -12.96 3.90 -6.08
N HIS A 46 -11.94 3.08 -6.27
CA HIS A 46 -10.98 2.72 -5.23
C HIS A 46 -9.80 3.70 -5.09
N VAL A 47 -9.47 4.42 -6.15
CA VAL A 47 -8.33 5.34 -6.20
C VAL A 47 -8.77 6.79 -6.14
N GLY A 48 -9.88 7.15 -6.80
CA GLY A 48 -10.35 8.52 -6.96
C GLY A 48 -11.04 9.12 -5.75
N PHE A 49 -11.50 8.29 -4.82
CA PHE A 49 -12.12 8.73 -3.57
C PHE A 49 -11.24 8.39 -2.38
N ASP A 50 -11.16 9.30 -1.43
CA ASP A 50 -10.41 9.11 -0.18
C ASP A 50 -11.14 8.19 0.82
N TYR A 51 -12.11 7.41 0.33
CA TYR A 51 -12.82 6.44 1.13
C TYR A 51 -11.98 5.19 1.37
N ARG A 52 -12.01 4.70 2.59
CA ARG A 52 -11.46 3.41 2.97
C ARG A 52 -12.57 2.37 2.90
N PHE A 53 -12.47 1.49 1.92
CA PHE A 53 -13.43 0.41 1.78
C PHE A 53 -12.94 -0.85 2.50
N PRO A 54 -13.68 -1.35 3.52
CA PRO A 54 -13.26 -2.53 4.28
C PRO A 54 -13.03 -3.78 3.43
N TRP A 55 -13.76 -3.92 2.32
CA TRP A 55 -13.57 -5.04 1.41
C TRP A 55 -12.28 -5.01 0.61
N ALA A 56 -11.62 -3.85 0.51
CA ALA A 56 -10.32 -3.69 -0.12
C ALA A 56 -9.16 -3.76 0.88
N GLU A 57 -9.44 -3.83 2.17
CA GLU A 57 -8.42 -3.97 3.19
C GLU A 57 -7.90 -5.41 3.28
N ARG A 58 -6.60 -5.54 3.44
CA ARG A 58 -5.91 -6.83 3.62
C ARG A 58 -4.88 -6.69 4.73
N SER A 59 -4.63 -7.82 5.39
CA SER A 59 -3.56 -7.92 6.39
C SER A 59 -2.39 -8.68 5.80
N GLY A 60 -1.20 -8.11 5.92
CA GLY A 60 0.06 -8.73 5.56
C GLY A 60 0.94 -8.96 6.77
N ARG A 61 1.91 -9.84 6.63
CA ARG A 61 2.98 -10.06 7.61
C ARG A 61 4.31 -9.99 6.90
N LEU A 62 5.22 -9.21 7.45
CA LEU A 62 6.57 -9.08 6.97
C LEU A 62 7.49 -9.72 7.99
N LEU A 63 8.39 -10.57 7.52
CA LEU A 63 9.43 -11.18 8.33
C LEU A 63 10.74 -10.46 8.07
N THR A 64 11.31 -9.82 9.08
CA THR A 64 12.63 -9.21 8.98
C THR A 64 13.72 -10.24 9.17
N ARG A 65 14.95 -9.84 8.87
CA ARG A 65 16.11 -10.68 9.02
C ARG A 65 17.03 -10.17 10.12
N ALA A 66 17.58 -11.10 10.89
CA ALA A 66 18.70 -10.78 11.75
C ALA A 66 19.95 -10.43 10.95
N GLN A 67 20.77 -9.55 11.49
CA GLN A 67 22.10 -9.30 10.92
C GLN A 67 22.94 -10.58 10.92
N TYR A 68 23.87 -10.65 9.96
CA TYR A 68 24.78 -11.77 9.82
C TYR A 68 26.25 -11.26 9.75
N SER A 69 27.15 -11.86 10.54
CA SER A 69 28.55 -11.41 10.67
C SER A 69 29.54 -12.56 10.87
N THR A 70 29.15 -13.79 10.54
CA THR A 70 30.02 -14.95 10.72
C THR A 70 31.10 -15.00 9.65
N GLY A 71 32.36 -15.23 10.06
CA GLY A 71 33.51 -15.30 9.17
C GLY A 71 34.14 -13.95 8.91
N THR A 72 35.05 -13.90 7.93
CA THR A 72 35.78 -12.71 7.48
C THR A 72 35.64 -12.53 5.99
N VAL A 73 35.98 -11.34 5.48
CA VAL A 73 35.88 -11.02 4.05
C VAL A 73 37.17 -10.41 3.51
N THR A 74 37.40 -10.67 2.23
CA THR A 74 38.51 -10.14 1.45
C THR A 74 37.98 -9.53 0.16
N ILE A 75 38.43 -8.31 -0.16
CA ILE A 75 38.09 -7.63 -1.42
C ILE A 75 39.21 -6.66 -1.80
N THR A 76 39.49 -6.56 -3.08
CA THR A 76 40.49 -5.60 -3.63
C THR A 76 39.79 -4.35 -4.14
N GLN A 77 40.48 -3.22 -4.08
CA GLN A 77 39.99 -1.96 -4.63
C GLN A 77 39.62 -2.10 -6.10
N GLY A 78 38.49 -1.55 -6.51
CA GLY A 78 37.96 -1.63 -7.87
C GLY A 78 37.25 -2.93 -8.22
N SER A 79 37.29 -3.94 -7.34
CA SER A 79 36.53 -5.20 -7.51
C SER A 79 35.06 -5.03 -7.15
N THR A 80 34.21 -5.86 -7.74
CA THR A 80 32.83 -6.09 -7.30
C THR A 80 32.64 -7.43 -6.61
N THR A 81 33.67 -8.29 -6.62
CA THR A 81 33.62 -9.63 -6.03
C THR A 81 34.19 -9.60 -4.63
N LEU A 82 33.38 -9.93 -3.66
CA LEU A 82 33.73 -10.09 -2.26
C LEU A 82 33.88 -11.57 -1.96
N THR A 83 35.02 -11.98 -1.43
CA THR A 83 35.28 -13.36 -1.03
C THR A 83 35.19 -13.48 0.48
N GLY A 84 34.47 -14.46 0.96
CA GLY A 84 34.30 -14.77 2.38
C GLY A 84 35.08 -16.02 2.80
N SER A 85 35.67 -15.97 3.99
CA SER A 85 36.31 -17.09 4.65
C SER A 85 35.47 -17.50 5.86
N SER A 86 35.14 -18.77 5.98
CA SER A 86 34.26 -19.32 7.01
C SER A 86 32.85 -18.69 7.02
N THR A 87 32.43 -18.10 5.91
CA THR A 87 31.10 -17.56 5.71
C THR A 87 30.16 -18.68 5.24
N VAL A 88 28.87 -18.57 5.52
CA VAL A 88 27.83 -19.52 5.05
C VAL A 88 26.62 -18.75 4.54
N TRP A 89 26.85 -17.85 3.59
CA TRP A 89 25.84 -16.91 3.08
C TRP A 89 24.60 -17.56 2.46
N THR A 90 24.77 -18.76 1.88
CA THR A 90 23.67 -19.50 1.25
C THR A 90 22.89 -20.39 2.24
N THR A 91 23.38 -20.57 3.46
CA THR A 91 22.66 -21.36 4.48
C THR A 91 21.37 -20.63 4.87
N THR A 92 20.30 -21.39 4.92
CA THR A 92 18.97 -20.88 5.26
C THR A 92 18.67 -21.09 6.74
N ASP A 93 17.90 -20.16 7.31
CA ASP A 93 17.33 -20.29 8.64
C ASP A 93 16.09 -21.22 8.66
N ALA A 94 15.44 -21.34 9.81
CA ALA A 94 14.22 -22.14 10.00
C ALA A 94 13.04 -21.69 9.10
N PHE A 95 13.10 -20.50 8.56
CA PHE A 95 12.08 -19.94 7.65
C PHE A 95 12.45 -20.09 6.17
N GLY A 96 13.55 -20.79 5.86
CA GLY A 96 14.05 -20.98 4.50
C GLY A 96 14.73 -19.74 3.89
N ILE A 97 15.08 -18.75 4.73
CA ILE A 97 15.70 -17.50 4.27
C ILE A 97 17.22 -17.62 4.41
N ALA A 98 17.94 -17.40 3.28
CA ALA A 98 19.39 -17.45 3.25
C ALA A 98 20.06 -16.36 4.10
N ASN A 99 21.25 -16.60 4.61
CA ASN A 99 22.02 -15.68 5.46
C ASN A 99 22.37 -14.35 4.74
N ALA A 100 22.57 -14.40 3.42
CA ALA A 100 22.69 -13.21 2.59
C ALA A 100 21.87 -13.36 1.30
N ARG A 101 21.34 -12.24 0.80
CA ARG A 101 20.51 -12.19 -0.42
C ARG A 101 20.84 -10.95 -1.24
N ALA A 102 20.41 -10.94 -2.50
CA ALA A 102 20.45 -9.74 -3.32
C ALA A 102 19.64 -8.60 -2.67
N ASN A 103 20.06 -7.38 -2.89
CA ASN A 103 19.54 -6.14 -2.31
C ASN A 103 19.81 -5.94 -0.80
N GLY A 104 20.40 -6.91 -0.11
CA GLY A 104 20.97 -6.70 1.22
C GLY A 104 22.19 -5.77 1.18
N LYS A 105 22.63 -5.34 2.33
CA LYS A 105 23.77 -4.44 2.49
C LYS A 105 24.85 -5.11 3.31
N ILE A 106 26.09 -4.91 2.87
CA ILE A 106 27.27 -5.37 3.60
C ILE A 106 28.12 -4.18 3.96
N LYS A 107 28.52 -4.11 5.21
CA LYS A 107 29.44 -3.10 5.75
C LYS A 107 30.67 -3.81 6.27
N ILE A 108 31.84 -3.46 5.72
CA ILE A 108 33.13 -3.98 6.15
C ILE A 108 33.64 -3.13 7.31
N ALA A 109 34.36 -3.71 8.23
CA ALA A 109 34.94 -2.98 9.36
C ALA A 109 35.89 -1.89 8.85
N GLY A 110 35.78 -0.69 9.43
CA GLY A 110 36.53 0.48 8.98
C GLY A 110 35.86 1.32 7.90
N ASP A 111 34.91 0.77 7.12
CA ASP A 111 34.23 1.51 6.08
C ASP A 111 33.11 2.39 6.65
N LEU A 112 32.93 3.57 6.02
CA LEU A 112 31.87 4.49 6.40
C LEU A 112 30.54 4.13 5.72
N THR A 113 30.59 3.58 4.50
CA THR A 113 29.44 3.33 3.64
C THR A 113 29.19 1.83 3.43
N PRO A 114 27.95 1.37 3.55
CA PRO A 114 27.61 -0.01 3.21
C PRO A 114 27.50 -0.18 1.69
N TYR A 115 27.90 -1.33 1.20
CA TYR A 115 27.75 -1.76 -0.20
C TYR A 115 26.50 -2.60 -0.37
N VAL A 116 25.78 -2.40 -1.48
CA VAL A 116 24.61 -3.19 -1.82
C VAL A 116 25.02 -4.48 -2.50
N VAL A 117 24.46 -5.59 -2.09
CA VAL A 117 24.67 -6.91 -2.68
C VAL A 117 23.86 -7.04 -3.96
N SER A 118 24.51 -7.29 -5.08
CA SER A 118 23.86 -7.58 -6.37
C SER A 118 23.40 -9.04 -6.44
N SER A 119 24.29 -9.96 -6.05
CA SER A 119 23.99 -11.40 -6.02
C SER A 119 24.87 -12.14 -5.04
N VAL A 120 24.41 -13.32 -4.61
CA VAL A 120 25.16 -14.28 -3.79
C VAL A 120 25.50 -15.45 -4.68
N GLY A 121 26.78 -15.64 -5.00
CA GLY A 121 27.26 -16.69 -5.89
C GLY A 121 27.50 -18.04 -5.20
N GLY A 122 27.57 -18.04 -3.86
CA GLY A 122 27.82 -19.24 -3.06
C GLY A 122 28.02 -18.94 -1.59
N ALA A 123 28.39 -19.95 -0.81
CA ALA A 123 28.60 -19.79 0.63
C ALA A 123 29.72 -18.78 0.98
N GLY A 124 30.69 -18.63 0.09
CA GLY A 124 31.86 -17.74 0.28
C GLY A 124 32.01 -16.67 -0.81
N THR A 125 30.99 -16.36 -1.60
CA THR A 125 31.13 -15.37 -2.69
C THR A 125 29.89 -14.49 -2.79
N ILE A 126 30.09 -13.17 -2.73
CA ILE A 126 29.08 -12.14 -2.96
C ILE A 126 29.57 -11.21 -4.08
N THR A 127 28.64 -10.79 -4.95
CA THR A 127 28.89 -9.72 -5.92
C THR A 127 28.22 -8.45 -5.46
N LEU A 128 28.96 -7.36 -5.39
CA LEU A 128 28.48 -6.04 -5.05
C LEU A 128 27.87 -5.35 -6.28
N SER A 129 26.91 -4.48 -6.08
CA SER A 129 26.28 -3.70 -7.16
C SER A 129 27.18 -2.54 -7.64
N SER A 130 28.16 -2.15 -6.85
CA SER A 130 29.16 -1.12 -7.19
C SER A 130 30.56 -1.62 -6.87
N LYS A 131 31.56 -1.06 -7.56
CA LYS A 131 32.97 -1.35 -7.28
C LYS A 131 33.34 -0.90 -5.88
N PHE A 132 34.17 -1.68 -5.20
CA PHE A 132 34.75 -1.33 -3.93
C PHE A 132 35.73 -0.14 -4.10
N THR A 133 35.54 0.90 -3.35
CA THR A 133 36.28 2.19 -3.51
C THR A 133 37.39 2.40 -2.51
N GLU A 134 37.32 1.69 -1.38
CA GLU A 134 38.32 1.78 -0.31
C GLU A 134 39.59 0.96 -0.62
N SER A 135 40.56 1.00 0.27
CA SER A 135 41.80 0.22 0.16
C SER A 135 41.52 -1.28 0.24
N ASP A 136 42.44 -2.07 -0.30
CA ASP A 136 42.34 -3.55 -0.24
C ASP A 136 42.10 -4.03 1.20
N VAL A 137 41.19 -4.94 1.33
CA VAL A 137 40.78 -5.54 2.61
C VAL A 137 41.10 -7.03 2.57
N SER A 138 41.74 -7.54 3.62
CA SER A 138 42.05 -8.95 3.76
C SER A 138 41.64 -9.45 5.15
N ASP A 139 40.82 -10.48 5.20
CA ASP A 139 40.35 -11.16 6.41
C ASP A 139 39.71 -10.22 7.46
N GLU A 140 39.03 -9.18 7.02
CA GLU A 140 38.36 -8.25 7.90
C GLU A 140 36.95 -8.69 8.29
N THR A 141 36.52 -8.21 9.44
CA THR A 141 35.16 -8.44 9.92
C THR A 141 34.15 -7.62 9.15
N TYR A 142 32.93 -8.10 9.06
CA TYR A 142 31.85 -7.44 8.36
C TYR A 142 30.50 -7.64 9.04
N VAL A 143 29.53 -6.84 8.63
CA VAL A 143 28.13 -7.01 8.99
C VAL A 143 27.28 -6.96 7.75
N TYR A 144 26.55 -8.05 7.49
CA TYR A 144 25.47 -8.07 6.52
C TYR A 144 24.14 -7.78 7.21
N TYR A 145 23.31 -6.95 6.60
CA TYR A 145 21.97 -6.62 7.10
C TYR A 145 21.05 -6.23 5.96
N GLU A 146 19.77 -6.30 6.23
CA GLU A 146 18.72 -5.85 5.32
C GLU A 146 17.93 -4.72 5.98
N ASP A 147 17.69 -3.65 5.24
CA ASP A 147 16.86 -2.52 5.69
C ASP A 147 15.63 -2.34 4.81
N GLU A 148 15.55 -3.05 3.69
CA GLU A 148 14.47 -2.98 2.73
C GLU A 148 13.83 -4.36 2.54
N TYR A 149 12.49 -4.41 2.63
CA TYR A 149 11.72 -5.64 2.54
C TYR A 149 10.55 -5.46 1.57
N ASP A 150 10.26 -6.51 0.80
CA ASP A 150 9.14 -6.51 -0.13
C ASP A 150 7.82 -6.57 0.64
N LEU A 151 6.88 -5.72 0.27
CA LEU A 151 5.50 -5.79 0.71
C LEU A 151 4.72 -6.77 -0.17
N ALA A 152 3.46 -7.03 0.17
CA ALA A 152 2.60 -7.88 -0.64
C ALA A 152 2.57 -7.40 -2.10
N SER A 153 2.55 -8.31 -3.06
CA SER A 153 2.57 -8.00 -4.49
C SER A 153 1.39 -7.14 -4.94
N ASP A 154 0.30 -7.22 -4.20
CA ASP A 154 -0.93 -6.45 -4.40
C ASP A 154 -1.05 -5.23 -3.48
N PHE A 155 0.04 -4.83 -2.85
CA PHE A 155 0.06 -3.66 -1.97
C PHE A 155 -0.12 -2.37 -2.77
N LEU A 156 -1.20 -1.64 -2.54
CA LEU A 156 -1.45 -0.33 -3.15
C LEU A 156 -1.02 0.81 -2.22
N ARG A 157 -1.55 0.85 -1.01
CA ARG A 157 -1.24 1.88 0.00
C ARG A 157 -1.47 1.34 1.42
N PRO A 158 -0.77 1.87 2.44
CA PRO A 158 -1.03 1.50 3.82
C PRO A 158 -2.39 2.04 4.27
N VAL A 159 -3.05 1.32 5.15
CA VAL A 159 -4.27 1.80 5.83
C VAL A 159 -3.89 2.72 6.98
N ASP A 160 -2.90 2.31 7.77
CA ASP A 160 -2.44 3.04 8.94
C ASP A 160 -1.08 3.70 8.69
N ALA A 161 -0.88 4.86 9.32
CA ALA A 161 0.42 5.54 9.32
C ALA A 161 1.46 4.86 10.22
N GLN A 162 1.13 3.70 10.74
CA GLN A 162 1.94 2.96 11.69
C GLN A 162 1.82 1.47 11.43
N VAL A 163 2.91 0.74 11.66
CA VAL A 163 2.95 -0.71 11.66
C VAL A 163 3.46 -1.19 13.01
N PHE A 164 3.15 -2.41 13.38
CA PHE A 164 3.51 -2.94 14.69
C PHE A 164 4.57 -4.02 14.56
N SER A 165 5.52 -4.03 15.49
CA SER A 165 6.54 -5.05 15.64
C SER A 165 6.56 -5.46 17.10
N ASP A 166 6.16 -6.69 17.38
CA ASP A 166 5.95 -7.19 18.75
C ASP A 166 5.08 -6.20 19.55
N GLU A 167 5.65 -5.51 20.51
CA GLU A 167 4.97 -4.52 21.34
C GLU A 167 5.26 -3.07 20.91
N LEU A 168 6.10 -2.87 19.87
CA LEU A 168 6.50 -1.53 19.45
C LEU A 168 5.83 -1.10 18.17
N GLN A 169 5.35 0.12 18.19
CA GLN A 169 4.83 0.84 17.06
C GLN A 169 5.98 1.40 16.21
N ILE A 170 5.89 1.21 14.90
CA ILE A 170 6.83 1.73 13.91
C ILE A 170 6.11 2.83 13.13
N GLU A 171 6.62 4.05 13.19
CA GLU A 171 6.05 5.20 12.50
C GLU A 171 6.37 5.16 11.01
N LEU A 172 5.36 5.32 10.15
CA LEU A 172 5.53 5.49 8.70
C LEU A 172 5.67 6.97 8.38
N ILE A 173 6.82 7.34 7.80
CA ILE A 173 7.09 8.71 7.35
C ILE A 173 7.34 8.79 5.85
N GLY A 174 7.25 9.99 5.30
CA GLY A 174 7.50 10.23 3.88
C GLY A 174 8.95 9.97 3.49
N ARG A 175 9.18 9.50 2.25
CA ARG A 175 10.53 9.17 1.73
C ARG A 175 11.53 10.33 1.82
N THR A 176 11.09 11.55 1.54
CA THR A 176 11.97 12.75 1.62
C THR A 176 12.40 13.02 3.05
N GLU A 177 11.46 12.92 3.99
CA GLU A 177 11.73 13.11 5.41
C GLU A 177 12.64 12.03 5.95
N PHE A 178 12.41 10.78 5.57
CA PHE A 178 13.27 9.66 5.93
C PHE A 178 14.72 9.89 5.50
N ARG A 179 14.95 10.30 4.24
CA ARG A 179 16.29 10.59 3.73
C ARG A 179 16.96 11.75 4.44
N ARG A 180 16.19 12.77 4.80
CA ARG A 180 16.71 13.94 5.51
C ARG A 180 17.13 13.61 6.93
N ARG A 181 16.32 12.80 7.64
CA ARG A 181 16.59 12.45 9.05
C ARG A 181 17.63 11.34 9.19
N TYR A 182 17.64 10.41 8.24
CA TYR A 182 18.46 9.19 8.33
C TYR A 182 19.24 8.95 7.03
N PRO A 183 20.20 9.84 6.71
CA PRO A 183 20.98 9.74 5.47
C PRO A 183 21.84 8.48 5.41
N THR A 184 22.39 8.05 6.55
CA THR A 184 23.16 6.83 6.68
C THR A 184 22.43 5.83 7.57
N ASN A 185 22.13 4.65 7.02
CA ASN A 185 21.43 3.60 7.70
C ASN A 185 22.31 2.35 7.77
N SER A 186 23.31 2.39 8.65
CA SER A 186 24.37 1.37 8.69
C SER A 186 24.51 0.65 10.03
N THR A 187 23.80 1.09 11.06
CA THR A 187 23.87 0.47 12.39
C THR A 187 22.59 -0.28 12.66
N PRO A 188 22.61 -1.63 12.69
CA PRO A 188 21.42 -2.43 13.00
C PRO A 188 20.91 -2.20 14.40
N GLY A 189 19.60 -2.31 14.57
CA GLY A 189 18.91 -2.11 15.83
C GLY A 189 17.45 -2.51 15.75
N ARG A 190 16.65 -2.09 16.71
CA ARG A 190 15.20 -2.30 16.66
C ARG A 190 14.54 -1.20 15.83
N PRO A 191 13.78 -1.53 14.75
CA PRO A 191 13.12 -0.55 13.92
C PRO A 191 12.15 0.35 14.70
N ARG A 192 12.20 1.67 14.42
CA ARG A 192 11.31 2.67 15.03
C ARG A 192 10.57 3.48 13.99
N VAL A 193 11.17 3.63 12.82
CA VAL A 193 10.65 4.45 11.72
C VAL A 193 10.76 3.64 10.44
N ALA A 194 9.79 3.81 9.55
CA ALA A 194 9.78 3.18 8.25
C ALA A 194 9.34 4.16 7.16
N CYS A 195 9.73 3.89 5.94
CA CYS A 195 9.17 4.56 4.76
C CYS A 195 8.88 3.55 3.66
N ILE A 196 7.85 3.83 2.88
CA ILE A 196 7.51 3.02 1.71
C ILE A 196 8.26 3.60 0.50
N ILE A 197 8.89 2.71 -0.26
CA ILE A 197 9.63 3.04 -1.48
C ILE A 197 9.14 2.18 -2.63
N ASP A 198 9.21 2.74 -3.83
CA ASP A 198 9.01 1.98 -5.06
C ASP A 198 10.37 1.55 -5.60
N TYR A 199 10.48 0.29 -5.93
CA TYR A 199 11.67 -0.29 -6.52
C TYR A 199 11.31 -0.96 -7.84
N ALA A 200 11.98 -0.59 -8.90
CA ALA A 200 11.87 -1.24 -10.20
C ALA A 200 13.14 -2.07 -10.42
N PRO A 201 13.07 -3.40 -10.31
CA PRO A 201 14.21 -4.26 -10.62
C PRO A 201 14.56 -4.14 -12.11
N SER A 202 15.83 -4.35 -12.42
CA SER A 202 16.32 -4.31 -13.81
C SER A 202 15.53 -5.28 -14.69
N GLY A 203 15.05 -4.78 -15.84
CA GLY A 203 14.25 -5.57 -16.78
C GLY A 203 12.78 -5.72 -16.44
N ASN A 204 12.32 -5.16 -15.32
CA ASN A 204 10.91 -5.15 -14.95
C ASN A 204 10.37 -3.72 -14.96
N THR A 205 9.26 -3.49 -15.64
CA THR A 205 8.60 -2.18 -15.73
C THR A 205 7.63 -1.91 -14.58
N THR A 206 7.22 -2.95 -13.86
CA THR A 206 6.30 -2.82 -12.73
C THR A 206 7.06 -2.61 -11.43
N PRO A 207 6.94 -1.47 -10.76
CA PRO A 207 7.58 -1.23 -9.48
C PRO A 207 7.04 -2.18 -8.40
N ILE A 208 7.94 -2.71 -7.59
CA ILE A 208 7.60 -3.45 -6.39
C ILE A 208 7.58 -2.49 -5.22
N ARG A 209 6.54 -2.54 -4.41
CA ARG A 209 6.45 -1.78 -3.17
C ARG A 209 7.32 -2.44 -2.10
N ARG A 210 8.21 -1.65 -1.51
CA ARG A 210 9.09 -2.08 -0.42
C ARG A 210 8.97 -1.13 0.76
N VAL A 211 9.19 -1.66 1.94
CA VAL A 211 9.33 -0.85 3.15
C VAL A 211 10.79 -0.81 3.55
N ARG A 212 11.30 0.37 3.89
CA ARG A 212 12.64 0.57 4.42
C ARG A 212 12.55 0.98 5.87
N PHE A 213 13.31 0.30 6.74
CA PHE A 213 13.33 0.52 8.19
C PHE A 213 14.53 1.31 8.67
N TYR A 214 14.33 2.06 9.74
CA TYR A 214 15.39 2.68 10.51
C TYR A 214 15.16 2.47 12.02
N PRO A 215 16.17 2.04 12.79
CA PRO A 215 17.39 1.34 12.31
C PRO A 215 17.06 0.07 11.51
N PRO A 216 18.03 -0.47 10.72
CA PRO A 216 17.87 -1.78 10.11
C PRO A 216 17.61 -2.83 11.19
N PRO A 217 16.72 -3.81 10.97
CA PRO A 217 16.48 -4.86 11.95
C PRO A 217 17.76 -5.62 12.35
N SER A 218 18.03 -5.74 13.63
CA SER A 218 19.14 -6.56 14.17
C SER A 218 18.72 -8.00 14.47
N THR A 219 17.41 -8.25 14.56
CA THR A 219 16.81 -9.57 14.87
C THR A 219 15.70 -9.88 13.89
N THR A 220 15.29 -11.14 13.85
CA THR A 220 14.11 -11.56 13.10
C THR A 220 12.86 -11.13 13.87
N LEU A 221 12.04 -10.28 13.23
CA LEU A 221 10.78 -9.76 13.74
C LEU A 221 9.66 -10.06 12.76
N THR A 222 8.49 -10.39 13.29
CA THR A 222 7.25 -10.47 12.50
C THR A 222 6.51 -9.14 12.62
N ILE A 223 6.37 -8.43 11.52
CA ILE A 223 5.72 -7.12 11.48
C ILE A 223 4.39 -7.25 10.74
N PRO A 224 3.24 -7.28 11.44
CA PRO A 224 1.95 -7.21 10.81
C PRO A 224 1.67 -5.79 10.29
N TYR A 225 1.01 -5.70 9.14
CA TYR A 225 0.58 -4.44 8.56
C TYR A 225 -0.75 -4.61 7.85
N THR A 226 -1.52 -3.52 7.76
CA THR A 226 -2.80 -3.46 7.04
C THR A 226 -2.64 -2.54 5.84
N TYR A 227 -3.18 -2.97 4.70
CA TYR A 227 -3.04 -2.24 3.45
C TYR A 227 -4.29 -2.35 2.58
N ILE A 228 -4.42 -1.44 1.62
CA ILE A 228 -5.41 -1.52 0.56
C ILE A 228 -4.80 -2.30 -0.60
N THR A 229 -5.51 -3.32 -1.06
CA THR A 229 -5.10 -4.15 -2.19
C THR A 229 -5.26 -3.43 -3.53
N SER A 230 -4.38 -3.72 -4.48
CA SER A 230 -4.54 -3.35 -5.88
C SER A 230 -5.37 -4.37 -6.68
N ASN A 231 -5.68 -5.52 -6.09
CA ASN A 231 -6.52 -6.53 -6.71
C ASN A 231 -7.98 -6.19 -6.48
N LEU A 232 -8.65 -5.73 -7.54
CA LEU A 232 -10.03 -5.23 -7.50
C LEU A 232 -11.05 -6.25 -7.99
N ALA A 233 -10.60 -7.42 -8.41
CA ALA A 233 -11.44 -8.49 -8.94
C ALA A 233 -11.01 -9.86 -8.41
N THR A 234 -11.90 -10.82 -8.54
CA THR A 234 -11.68 -12.23 -8.21
C THR A 234 -12.13 -13.06 -9.40
N SER A 235 -11.30 -14.01 -9.83
CA SER A 235 -11.67 -14.96 -10.87
C SER A 235 -12.72 -15.96 -10.38
N SER A 236 -13.39 -16.66 -11.28
CA SER A 236 -14.29 -17.76 -10.93
C SER A 236 -13.64 -18.89 -10.13
N ALA A 237 -12.31 -19.01 -10.19
CA ALA A 237 -11.52 -19.95 -9.38
C ALA A 237 -11.15 -19.40 -8.00
N GLY A 238 -11.61 -18.19 -7.63
CA GLY A 238 -11.30 -17.56 -6.36
C GLY A 238 -9.94 -16.84 -6.30
N SER A 239 -9.21 -16.75 -7.42
CA SER A 239 -7.91 -16.05 -7.47
C SER A 239 -8.09 -14.55 -7.58
N ALA A 240 -7.39 -13.80 -6.73
CA ALA A 240 -7.40 -12.34 -6.78
C ALA A 240 -6.66 -11.81 -8.02
N GLN A 241 -7.20 -10.78 -8.66
CA GLN A 241 -6.64 -10.17 -9.88
C GLN A 241 -6.93 -8.67 -9.91
N ALA A 242 -6.08 -7.91 -10.62
CA ALA A 242 -6.17 -6.45 -10.63
C ALA A 242 -7.43 -5.94 -11.34
N ASN A 243 -7.87 -6.62 -12.41
CA ASN A 243 -8.98 -6.20 -13.26
C ASN A 243 -9.91 -7.38 -13.57
N LEU A 244 -11.16 -7.07 -13.89
CA LEU A 244 -12.09 -8.02 -14.46
C LEU A 244 -11.65 -8.37 -15.90
N SER A 245 -11.42 -9.64 -16.20
CA SER A 245 -10.95 -10.13 -17.51
C SER A 245 -11.92 -11.12 -18.14
N ALA A 246 -12.27 -12.19 -17.43
CA ALA A 246 -13.26 -13.17 -17.89
C ALA A 246 -14.69 -12.70 -17.56
N THR A 247 -15.66 -13.16 -18.33
CA THR A 247 -17.08 -12.81 -18.14
C THR A 247 -17.63 -13.22 -16.79
N THR A 248 -17.07 -14.25 -16.19
CA THR A 248 -17.44 -14.82 -14.88
C THR A 248 -16.65 -14.23 -13.71
N ASP A 249 -15.77 -13.26 -13.96
CA ASP A 249 -15.02 -12.60 -12.89
C ASP A 249 -15.95 -11.71 -12.06
N GLU A 250 -15.68 -11.65 -10.77
CA GLU A 250 -16.45 -10.84 -9.85
C GLU A 250 -15.62 -9.66 -9.30
N PRO A 251 -16.20 -8.45 -9.19
CA PRO A 251 -15.53 -7.35 -8.49
C PRO A 251 -15.49 -7.65 -6.99
N ILE A 252 -14.45 -7.19 -6.30
CA ILE A 252 -14.34 -7.30 -4.83
C ILE A 252 -15.42 -6.53 -4.08
N VAL A 253 -16.09 -5.62 -4.77
CA VAL A 253 -17.19 -4.81 -4.22
C VAL A 253 -18.35 -5.73 -3.83
N PRO A 254 -18.89 -5.63 -2.60
CA PRO A 254 -20.02 -6.43 -2.16
C PRO A 254 -21.22 -6.28 -3.10
N LEU A 255 -21.95 -7.37 -3.34
CA LEU A 255 -23.04 -7.47 -4.31
C LEU A 255 -24.01 -6.28 -4.21
N ARG A 256 -24.40 -5.89 -3.00
CA ARG A 256 -25.34 -4.77 -2.73
C ARG A 256 -24.88 -3.41 -3.25
N TYR A 257 -23.57 -3.24 -3.52
CA TYR A 257 -22.99 -1.97 -3.98
C TYR A 257 -22.49 -2.01 -5.42
N ARG A 258 -22.53 -3.16 -6.10
CA ARG A 258 -21.97 -3.31 -7.47
C ARG A 258 -22.61 -2.39 -8.49
N HIS A 259 -23.85 -1.97 -8.23
CA HIS A 259 -24.54 -1.01 -9.08
C HIS A 259 -23.79 0.34 -9.23
N VAL A 260 -23.02 0.74 -8.24
CA VAL A 260 -22.23 1.98 -8.29
C VAL A 260 -21.20 1.96 -9.42
N ILE A 261 -20.65 0.77 -9.74
CA ILE A 261 -19.68 0.60 -10.83
C ILE A 261 -20.34 0.93 -12.17
N VAL A 262 -21.57 0.46 -12.38
CA VAL A 262 -22.32 0.72 -13.60
C VAL A 262 -22.65 2.21 -13.75
N LEU A 263 -23.04 2.88 -12.66
CA LEU A 263 -23.35 4.32 -12.69
C LEU A 263 -22.11 5.15 -13.03
N HIS A 264 -20.94 4.82 -12.45
CA HIS A 264 -19.71 5.51 -12.80
C HIS A 264 -19.26 5.24 -14.24
N ALA A 265 -19.41 4.01 -14.70
CA ALA A 265 -19.15 3.67 -16.09
C ALA A 265 -20.09 4.43 -17.06
N LEU A 266 -21.37 4.59 -16.68
CA LEU A 266 -22.36 5.37 -17.42
C LEU A 266 -21.99 6.85 -17.48
N TYR A 267 -21.53 7.44 -16.37
CA TYR A 267 -20.99 8.80 -16.32
C TYR A 267 -19.85 8.96 -17.33
N ASN A 268 -18.86 8.09 -17.30
CA ASN A 268 -17.73 8.13 -18.23
C ASN A 268 -18.17 7.95 -19.69
N TRP A 269 -19.13 7.08 -19.95
CA TRP A 269 -19.68 6.84 -21.27
C TRP A 269 -20.33 8.08 -21.88
N TYR A 270 -21.17 8.81 -21.14
CA TYR A 270 -21.84 10.02 -21.61
C TYR A 270 -20.86 11.20 -21.71
N ARG A 271 -19.94 11.34 -20.78
CA ARG A 271 -18.91 12.38 -20.82
C ARG A 271 -18.06 12.30 -22.10
N ASP A 272 -17.62 11.10 -22.48
CA ASP A 272 -16.80 10.90 -23.67
C ASP A 272 -17.58 11.18 -24.97
N ARG A 273 -18.90 11.15 -24.91
CA ARG A 273 -19.81 11.49 -26.02
C ARG A 273 -20.30 12.95 -25.99
N LYS A 274 -19.85 13.74 -25.03
CA LYS A 274 -20.24 15.13 -24.83
C LYS A 274 -21.75 15.31 -24.59
N ASP A 275 -22.40 14.33 -23.99
CA ASP A 275 -23.78 14.43 -23.50
C ASP A 275 -23.74 14.87 -22.03
N ASP A 276 -23.56 16.19 -21.83
CA ASP A 276 -23.35 16.76 -20.50
C ASP A 276 -24.58 16.59 -19.58
N ALA A 277 -25.79 16.61 -20.14
CA ALA A 277 -27.00 16.47 -19.36
C ALA A 277 -27.07 15.10 -18.69
N ARG A 278 -26.94 14.01 -19.47
CA ARG A 278 -26.98 12.64 -18.95
C ARG A 278 -25.74 12.29 -18.14
N SER A 279 -24.60 12.87 -18.50
CA SER A 279 -23.36 12.71 -17.74
C SER A 279 -23.50 13.27 -16.32
N ASN A 280 -24.06 14.48 -16.18
CA ASN A 280 -24.28 15.10 -14.87
C ASN A 280 -25.33 14.37 -14.03
N GLU A 281 -26.38 13.84 -14.64
CA GLU A 281 -27.38 13.00 -13.97
C GLU A 281 -26.72 11.73 -13.41
N ALA A 282 -26.00 10.99 -14.25
CA ALA A 282 -25.30 9.77 -13.82
C ALA A 282 -24.23 10.06 -12.73
N LYS A 283 -23.55 11.21 -12.82
CA LYS A 283 -22.62 11.66 -11.78
C LYS A 283 -23.31 11.93 -10.45
N GLY A 284 -24.48 12.57 -10.50
CA GLY A 284 -25.28 12.85 -9.29
C GLY A 284 -25.68 11.55 -8.58
N GLU A 285 -26.28 10.61 -9.31
CA GLU A 285 -26.66 9.29 -8.78
C GLU A 285 -25.48 8.52 -8.22
N TYR A 286 -24.34 8.52 -8.95
CA TYR A 286 -23.11 7.90 -8.51
C TYR A 286 -22.60 8.51 -7.20
N THR A 287 -22.55 9.84 -7.12
CA THR A 287 -22.04 10.54 -5.93
C THR A 287 -22.93 10.28 -4.71
N ASP A 288 -24.23 10.33 -4.88
CA ASP A 288 -25.19 10.04 -3.80
C ASP A 288 -25.04 8.61 -3.28
N LEU A 289 -24.85 7.65 -4.18
CA LEU A 289 -24.65 6.27 -3.81
C LEU A 289 -23.31 6.06 -3.09
N MET A 290 -22.25 6.71 -3.56
CA MET A 290 -20.93 6.68 -2.90
C MET A 290 -20.99 7.25 -1.48
N LEU A 291 -21.71 8.33 -1.26
CA LEU A 291 -21.91 8.92 0.07
C LEU A 291 -22.66 7.94 1.00
N ARG A 292 -23.67 7.24 0.49
CA ARG A 292 -24.37 6.20 1.25
C ARG A 292 -23.46 5.03 1.59
N ILE A 293 -22.66 4.56 0.63
CA ILE A 293 -21.68 3.48 0.86
C ILE A 293 -20.66 3.91 1.91
N GLY A 294 -20.11 5.13 1.81
CA GLY A 294 -19.22 5.68 2.82
C GLY A 294 -19.87 5.66 4.20
N GLY A 295 -21.11 6.15 4.29
CA GLY A 295 -21.87 6.12 5.54
C GLY A 295 -22.13 4.71 6.10
N ASP A 296 -22.33 3.71 5.26
CA ASP A 296 -22.56 2.32 5.68
C ASP A 296 -21.25 1.60 6.10
N THR A 297 -20.12 1.94 5.45
CA THR A 297 -18.84 1.27 5.67
C THR A 297 -18.04 1.89 6.80
N GLU A 298 -18.22 3.17 7.08
CA GLU A 298 -17.63 3.88 8.21
C GLU A 298 -18.37 3.63 9.54
N VAL A 299 -19.07 2.51 9.68
CA VAL A 299 -19.69 2.10 10.94
C VAL A 299 -18.61 1.72 11.94
N GLY A 300 -18.06 2.68 12.58
CA GLY A 300 -17.08 2.56 13.65
C GLY A 300 -16.85 3.90 14.32
N ALA A 301 -15.95 3.93 15.28
CA ALA A 301 -15.62 5.04 16.14
C ALA A 301 -15.26 6.38 15.44
N ASN A 302 -15.13 6.37 14.12
CA ASN A 302 -14.83 7.56 13.31
C ASN A 302 -16.04 8.18 12.60
N ARG A 303 -17.25 7.65 12.75
CA ARG A 303 -18.36 8.57 12.53
C ARG A 303 -18.12 9.69 13.55
N PRO A 304 -18.04 10.97 13.13
CA PRO A 304 -18.35 12.01 14.06
C PRO A 304 -19.74 11.61 14.53
N GLN A 305 -19.77 10.86 15.65
CA GLN A 305 -21.04 10.62 16.30
C GLN A 305 -21.70 11.97 16.27
N ILE A 306 -22.97 12.01 15.99
CA ILE A 306 -23.77 13.18 16.28
C ILE A 306 -23.83 13.33 17.81
N GLN A 307 -22.72 13.16 18.47
CA GLN A 307 -22.38 13.73 19.75
C GLN A 307 -22.41 15.27 19.72
N PRO A 308 -22.38 15.95 18.54
CA PRO A 308 -22.53 17.38 18.55
C PRO A 308 -23.78 17.84 19.25
N ARG A 309 -24.90 17.17 19.09
CA ARG A 309 -26.11 17.59 19.81
C ARG A 309 -25.99 17.40 21.30
N THR A 310 -25.48 16.29 21.76
CA THR A 310 -25.34 16.03 23.19
C THR A 310 -24.20 16.84 23.80
N SER A 311 -23.10 17.00 23.07
CA SER A 311 -21.98 17.80 23.54
C SER A 311 -22.25 19.31 23.46
N ILE A 312 -22.98 19.79 22.46
CA ILE A 312 -23.42 21.18 22.37
C ILE A 312 -24.42 21.50 23.52
N TYR A 313 -25.37 20.62 23.76
CA TYR A 313 -26.28 20.78 24.88
C TYR A 313 -25.60 20.53 26.23
N ALA A 314 -24.73 19.54 26.30
CA ALA A 314 -23.94 19.30 27.49
C ALA A 314 -22.93 20.43 27.76
N GLY A 315 -22.37 21.02 26.72
CA GLY A 315 -21.54 22.23 26.82
C GLY A 315 -22.32 23.45 27.30
N ARG A 316 -23.53 23.64 26.79
CA ARG A 316 -24.41 24.74 27.22
C ARG A 316 -24.98 24.54 28.62
N ALA A 317 -25.30 23.32 28.99
CA ALA A 317 -25.88 23.01 30.28
C ALA A 317 -24.83 22.88 31.39
N ARG A 318 -23.58 22.60 31.05
CA ARG A 318 -22.65 22.13 32.06
C ARG A 318 -21.57 23.10 32.46
N ARG A 319 -21.20 24.09 31.63
CA ARG A 319 -20.09 24.96 32.05
C ARG A 319 -20.02 26.28 31.32
N PRO A 320 -20.19 27.37 32.00
CA PRO A 320 -19.27 28.46 31.79
C PRO A 320 -17.87 27.91 32.18
N TRP A 321 -16.95 27.85 31.24
CA TRP A 321 -15.56 27.52 31.52
C TRP A 321 -15.07 28.45 32.64
N ARG A 322 -14.67 27.86 33.75
CA ARG A 322 -14.01 28.64 34.79
C ARG A 322 -12.66 29.08 34.25
N GLY A 323 -12.52 30.31 33.91
CA GLY A 323 -11.25 30.95 33.56
C GLY A 323 -11.05 31.30 32.10
N GLY A 324 -12.05 31.18 31.25
CA GLY A 324 -11.95 31.64 29.85
C GLY A 324 -13.28 32.17 29.34
N SER A 325 -13.28 33.33 28.78
CA SER A 325 -14.43 33.97 28.14
C SER A 325 -14.65 33.46 26.73
N GLY A 326 -14.65 32.13 26.51
CA GLY A 326 -14.82 31.59 25.18
C GLY A 326 -15.67 30.33 25.10
N ARG A 327 -16.46 30.23 24.07
CA ARG A 327 -17.25 29.07 23.70
C ARG A 327 -16.87 28.67 22.27
N TYR A 328 -17.00 27.39 22.00
CA TYR A 328 -16.98 26.92 20.61
C TYR A 328 -18.41 26.93 20.08
N ASP A 329 -18.58 27.49 18.91
CA ASP A 329 -19.83 27.40 18.17
C ASP A 329 -20.04 26.01 17.57
N ILE A 330 -21.12 25.81 16.87
CA ILE A 330 -21.50 24.56 16.23
C ILE A 330 -20.50 24.10 15.17
N ASN A 331 -19.65 25.01 14.68
CA ASN A 331 -18.65 24.78 13.66
C ASN A 331 -17.23 24.71 14.25
N GLY A 332 -17.10 24.65 15.56
CA GLY A 332 -15.80 24.58 16.24
C GLY A 332 -15.06 25.92 16.33
N ARG A 333 -15.71 27.03 16.00
CA ARG A 333 -15.13 28.37 16.18
C ARG A 333 -15.14 28.77 17.64
N PHE A 334 -14.05 29.35 18.05
CA PHE A 334 -13.92 29.91 19.38
C PHE A 334 -14.49 31.35 19.40
N ASP A 335 -15.67 31.51 20.00
CA ASP A 335 -16.24 32.84 20.21
C ASP A 335 -15.72 33.41 21.53
N ARG A 336 -14.90 34.45 21.43
CA ARG A 336 -14.58 35.30 22.56
C ARG A 336 -15.82 36.10 22.91
N MET A 337 -16.35 35.90 24.09
CA MET A 337 -17.28 36.87 24.64
C MET A 337 -16.51 38.14 24.99
N GLU A 338 -16.74 39.19 24.24
CA GLU A 338 -16.40 40.53 24.71
C GLU A 338 -17.33 40.85 25.90
N ASN A 339 -16.72 41.27 27.00
CA ASN A 339 -17.42 41.80 28.16
C ASN A 339 -18.01 43.16 27.82
#